data_95fd9a154e1dc4cceb499bb04c79f0c7
#
_entry.id   95fd9a154e1dc4cceb499bb04c79f0c7
#
_cell.length_a   1.000
_cell.length_b   1.000
_cell.length_c   1.000
_cell.angle_alpha   90.00
_cell.angle_beta   90.00
_cell.angle_gamma   90.00
#
_symmetry.space_group_name_H-M   'P 1'
#
loop_
_entity.id
_entity.type
_entity.pdbx_description
1 polymer ?
#
loop_
_entity_poly.entity_id
_entity_poly.type
_entity_poly.pdbx_seq_one_letter_code
_entity_poly.pdbx_strand_id
1 'polypeptide(L)'
;MENNEIRFKDIRAYRVGWLLTICDFLIAFPILWAWEKRTTKGVKLDYLGDRKQIEADIKHGAFFMTNHRDIVMDSAWLSKLLRCRYFIRPFIGIGNNLFAYKWIEVLVRFNRCFVVKRGAGAHAQLENAKQLSAYIRHLREQGKSIWLAQREGRAKDSNDLTQTSVLHMLTLDGDDFFENVKMLNICPVSITYEFDPCDYLKAAEMQLKRDNPRWRKTKKDDVHSMHTGIRGEKGHVVYRLTPSINHELDAMLAQHPEYREVPLHDQMDQVCAIIDRHIHRGYEMYERGTDFDAYIESRLALIDIPNKDEAFLREKLYEMYNNPVINYKKAYE
;
A
#
# COMPACT_ATOMS: atom_id res chain seq x y z
N MET A 1 19.20 -20.91 12.97
CA MET A 1 19.04 -20.22 11.65
C MET A 1 18.47 -21.15 10.57
N GLU A 2 18.92 -22.38 10.46
CA GLU A 2 18.46 -23.37 9.46
C GLU A 2 16.95 -23.68 9.53
N ASN A 3 16.41 -23.86 10.74
CA ASN A 3 14.97 -24.19 10.93
C ASN A 3 14.01 -23.11 10.41
N ASN A 4 14.38 -21.83 10.47
CA ASN A 4 13.55 -20.72 9.98
C ASN A 4 13.62 -20.57 8.45
N GLU A 5 14.71 -20.99 7.83
CA GLU A 5 14.84 -20.98 6.37
C GLU A 5 13.90 -21.99 5.71
N ILE A 6 13.72 -23.14 6.32
CA ILE A 6 12.78 -24.17 5.86
C ILE A 6 11.33 -23.73 6.12
N ARG A 7 11.04 -23.16 7.30
CA ARG A 7 9.71 -22.71 7.71
C ARG A 7 9.08 -21.69 6.77
N PHE A 8 9.88 -20.77 6.21
CA PHE A 8 9.37 -19.67 5.37
C PHE A 8 9.72 -19.80 3.88
N LYS A 9 10.22 -20.96 3.43
CA LYS A 9 10.72 -21.18 2.06
C LYS A 9 9.75 -20.70 0.97
N ASP A 10 8.45 -20.93 1.17
CA ASP A 10 7.44 -20.65 0.15
C ASP A 10 7.04 -19.17 0.06
N ILE A 11 7.28 -18.38 1.10
CA ILE A 11 6.87 -16.99 1.15
C ILE A 11 8.02 -16.00 1.20
N ARG A 12 9.18 -16.38 1.70
CA ARG A 12 10.31 -15.49 1.96
C ARG A 12 10.89 -14.84 0.71
N ALA A 13 11.43 -13.63 0.88
CA ALA A 13 12.33 -13.00 -0.09
C ALA A 13 13.65 -13.78 -0.19
N TYR A 14 14.31 -13.73 -1.35
CA TYR A 14 15.62 -14.33 -1.51
C TYR A 14 16.71 -13.46 -0.86
N ARG A 15 17.71 -14.14 -0.25
CA ARG A 15 18.89 -13.46 0.30
C ARG A 15 19.88 -13.17 -0.81
N VAL A 16 19.90 -11.91 -1.24
CA VAL A 16 20.93 -11.43 -2.18
C VAL A 16 21.59 -10.22 -1.52
N GLY A 17 22.82 -10.38 -1.09
CA GLY A 17 23.55 -9.41 -0.30
C GLY A 17 23.88 -8.09 -1.01
N TRP A 18 25.14 -7.71 -1.04
CA TRP A 18 25.66 -6.45 -1.60
C TRP A 18 25.37 -6.26 -3.11
N LEU A 19 25.28 -7.36 -3.89
CA LEU A 19 24.92 -7.33 -5.32
C LEU A 19 23.63 -6.55 -5.60
N LEU A 20 22.59 -6.70 -4.75
CA LEU A 20 21.36 -5.93 -4.91
C LEU A 20 21.56 -4.43 -4.71
N THR A 21 22.49 -4.05 -3.84
CA THR A 21 22.81 -2.62 -3.65
C THR A 21 23.40 -2.02 -4.93
N ILE A 22 24.27 -2.75 -5.59
CA ILE A 22 24.84 -2.34 -6.90
C ILE A 22 23.74 -2.27 -7.95
N CYS A 23 22.88 -3.29 -8.04
CA CYS A 23 21.75 -3.29 -8.98
C CYS A 23 20.76 -2.14 -8.72
N ASP A 24 20.52 -1.77 -7.47
CA ASP A 24 19.66 -0.60 -7.17
C ASP A 24 20.23 0.67 -7.80
N PHE A 25 21.49 0.99 -7.53
CA PHE A 25 22.10 2.24 -7.97
C PHE A 25 22.43 2.27 -9.46
N LEU A 26 22.84 1.14 -10.04
CA LEU A 26 23.27 1.10 -11.45
C LEU A 26 22.13 0.83 -12.43
N ILE A 27 21.05 0.18 -12.00
CA ILE A 27 19.98 -0.26 -12.89
C ILE A 27 18.60 0.27 -12.44
N ALA A 28 18.17 -0.10 -11.22
CA ALA A 28 16.81 0.17 -10.80
C ALA A 28 16.52 1.66 -10.61
N PHE A 29 17.40 2.40 -9.95
CA PHE A 29 17.20 3.84 -9.71
C PHE A 29 17.32 4.70 -10.96
N PRO A 30 18.25 4.48 -11.89
CA PRO A 30 18.23 5.15 -13.18
C PRO A 30 16.95 4.91 -13.98
N ILE A 31 16.44 3.69 -13.99
CA ILE A 31 15.16 3.36 -14.65
C ILE A 31 14.00 4.09 -13.95
N LEU A 32 13.92 4.02 -12.62
CA LEU A 32 12.87 4.73 -11.86
C LEU A 32 12.95 6.24 -12.03
N TRP A 33 14.16 6.80 -12.06
CA TRP A 33 14.38 8.23 -12.34
C TRP A 33 13.95 8.64 -13.76
N ALA A 34 14.23 7.79 -14.77
CA ALA A 34 13.81 8.05 -16.14
C ALA A 34 12.27 8.03 -16.26
N TRP A 35 11.59 7.11 -15.57
CA TRP A 35 10.14 7.06 -15.52
C TRP A 35 9.55 8.25 -14.73
N GLU A 36 10.14 8.60 -13.58
CA GLU A 36 9.77 9.78 -12.80
C GLU A 36 9.77 11.03 -13.68
N LYS A 37 10.86 11.27 -14.40
CA LYS A 37 11.00 12.41 -15.31
C LYS A 37 9.97 12.45 -16.44
N ARG A 38 9.51 11.27 -16.90
CA ARG A 38 8.58 11.17 -18.03
C ARG A 38 7.11 11.21 -17.61
N THR A 39 6.80 10.78 -16.39
CA THR A 39 5.42 10.52 -15.97
C THR A 39 5.00 11.30 -14.75
N THR A 40 5.88 12.15 -14.21
CA THR A 40 5.56 13.00 -13.05
C THR A 40 6.18 14.38 -13.19
N LYS A 41 5.63 15.33 -12.46
CA LYS A 41 6.22 16.66 -12.19
C LYS A 41 7.18 16.63 -10.99
N GLY A 42 7.47 15.46 -10.46
CA GLY A 42 8.37 15.17 -9.35
C GLY A 42 7.75 14.24 -8.33
N VAL A 43 8.63 13.44 -7.69
CA VAL A 43 8.27 12.53 -6.59
C VAL A 43 8.95 13.01 -5.33
N LYS A 44 8.16 13.40 -4.32
CA LYS A 44 8.63 14.01 -3.06
C LYS A 44 8.44 13.07 -1.88
N LEU A 45 9.42 13.02 -0.97
CA LEU A 45 9.26 12.48 0.38
C LEU A 45 9.08 13.65 1.36
N ASP A 46 7.98 13.65 2.07
CA ASP A 46 7.59 14.67 3.04
C ASP A 46 7.24 14.05 4.40
N TYR A 47 6.87 14.86 5.37
CA TYR A 47 6.61 14.45 6.74
C TYR A 47 5.33 15.12 7.27
N LEU A 48 4.54 14.36 8.03
CA LEU A 48 3.43 14.87 8.82
C LEU A 48 3.76 14.69 10.31
N GLY A 49 3.94 15.78 11.03
CA GLY A 49 4.37 15.78 12.43
C GLY A 49 5.86 16.04 12.62
N ASP A 50 6.38 15.72 13.81
CA ASP A 50 7.79 15.96 14.12
C ASP A 50 8.71 14.99 13.36
N ARG A 51 9.49 15.54 12.47
CA ARG A 51 10.43 14.79 11.66
C ARG A 51 11.47 14.02 12.50
N LYS A 52 11.95 14.59 13.62
CA LYS A 52 12.93 13.91 14.48
C LYS A 52 12.31 12.66 15.11
N GLN A 53 11.05 12.75 15.52
CA GLN A 53 10.29 11.62 16.03
C GLN A 53 10.12 10.54 14.97
N ILE A 54 9.70 10.92 13.75
CA ILE A 54 9.56 9.96 12.62
C ILE A 54 10.89 9.27 12.32
N GLU A 55 12.00 10.02 12.27
CA GLU A 55 13.33 9.46 12.02
C GLU A 55 13.78 8.51 13.15
N ALA A 56 13.42 8.80 14.40
CA ALA A 56 13.65 7.90 15.53
C ALA A 56 12.82 6.62 15.42
N ASP A 57 11.54 6.74 15.08
CA ASP A 57 10.61 5.61 14.93
C ASP A 57 11.08 4.62 13.86
N ILE A 58 11.60 5.12 12.73
CA ILE A 58 12.02 4.26 11.62
C ILE A 58 13.45 3.72 11.76
N LYS A 59 14.27 4.28 12.67
CA LYS A 59 15.70 3.97 12.80
C LYS A 59 16.00 2.49 13.03
N HIS A 60 15.17 1.83 13.84
CA HIS A 60 15.33 0.41 14.20
C HIS A 60 14.40 -0.51 13.40
N GLY A 61 14.02 -0.04 12.22
CA GLY A 61 13.08 -0.68 11.33
C GLY A 61 11.63 -0.26 11.62
N ALA A 62 10.80 -0.25 10.58
CA ALA A 62 9.39 0.12 10.66
C ALA A 62 8.55 -0.75 9.72
N PHE A 63 7.27 -0.87 10.04
CA PHE A 63 6.27 -1.41 9.14
C PHE A 63 5.59 -0.22 8.43
N PHE A 64 6.04 0.07 7.21
CA PHE A 64 5.44 1.12 6.38
C PHE A 64 4.12 0.62 5.81
N MET A 65 3.01 1.10 6.34
CA MET A 65 1.68 0.81 5.84
C MET A 65 1.16 1.99 5.03
N THR A 66 0.70 1.73 3.80
CA THR A 66 0.28 2.80 2.88
C THR A 66 -1.10 2.56 2.32
N ASN A 67 -1.79 3.62 1.92
CA ASN A 67 -2.85 3.50 0.92
C ASN A 67 -2.26 2.99 -0.41
N HIS A 68 -3.11 2.55 -1.35
CA HIS A 68 -2.64 1.85 -2.53
C HIS A 68 -3.21 2.45 -3.83
N ARG A 69 -2.35 3.19 -4.55
CA ARG A 69 -2.68 3.89 -5.81
C ARG A 69 -2.28 3.09 -7.04
N ASP A 70 -1.05 2.56 -7.05
CA ASP A 70 -0.45 1.88 -8.19
C ASP A 70 0.13 0.52 -7.80
N ILE A 71 0.02 -0.49 -8.69
CA ILE A 71 0.46 -1.86 -8.41
C ILE A 71 1.97 -1.95 -8.21
N VAL A 72 2.75 -1.16 -8.97
CA VAL A 72 4.21 -1.24 -9.04
C VAL A 72 4.87 -0.02 -8.41
N MET A 73 4.39 1.18 -8.78
CA MET A 73 5.11 2.42 -8.49
C MET A 73 5.05 2.82 -7.03
N ASP A 74 3.99 2.45 -6.29
CA ASP A 74 3.87 2.77 -4.86
C ASP A 74 5.04 2.23 -4.06
N SER A 75 5.34 0.95 -4.17
CA SER A 75 6.45 0.32 -3.46
C SER A 75 7.81 0.66 -4.06
N ALA A 76 7.90 0.83 -5.37
CA ALA A 76 9.15 1.10 -6.07
C ALA A 76 9.72 2.50 -5.71
N TRP A 77 8.88 3.54 -5.78
CA TRP A 77 9.31 4.89 -5.40
C TRP A 77 9.52 5.02 -3.90
N LEU A 78 8.66 4.44 -3.06
CA LEU A 78 8.88 4.46 -1.62
C LEU A 78 10.23 3.80 -1.27
N SER A 79 10.54 2.65 -1.86
CA SER A 79 11.84 1.98 -1.64
C SER A 79 13.02 2.84 -2.08
N LYS A 80 12.93 3.49 -3.25
CA LYS A 80 13.95 4.45 -3.73
C LYS A 80 14.13 5.62 -2.75
N LEU A 81 13.03 6.25 -2.33
CA LEU A 81 13.04 7.41 -1.43
C LEU A 81 13.64 7.06 -0.06
N LEU A 82 13.19 5.95 0.55
CA LEU A 82 13.73 5.46 1.82
C LEU A 82 15.20 5.06 1.71
N ARG A 83 15.59 4.45 0.59
CA ARG A 83 16.97 4.07 0.35
C ARG A 83 17.90 5.26 0.18
N CYS A 84 17.48 6.25 -0.61
CA CYS A 84 18.28 7.47 -0.85
C CYS A 84 18.38 8.34 0.42
N ARG A 85 17.32 8.41 1.23
CA ARG A 85 17.27 9.31 2.39
C ARG A 85 17.80 8.72 3.68
N TYR A 86 17.51 7.41 3.92
CA TYR A 86 17.76 6.74 5.21
C TYR A 86 18.57 5.45 5.08
N PHE A 87 18.98 5.09 3.88
CA PHE A 87 19.61 3.79 3.59
C PHE A 87 18.73 2.59 3.97
N ILE A 88 17.43 2.82 4.18
CA ILE A 88 16.44 1.78 4.47
C ILE A 88 16.03 1.09 3.18
N ARG A 89 15.99 -0.23 3.21
CA ARG A 89 15.50 -1.08 2.13
C ARG A 89 14.42 -2.01 2.68
N PRO A 90 13.14 -1.68 2.53
CA PRO A 90 12.05 -2.48 3.09
C PRO A 90 11.92 -3.83 2.39
N PHE A 91 11.43 -4.83 3.11
CA PHE A 91 10.86 -6.03 2.54
C PHE A 91 9.45 -5.73 2.05
N ILE A 92 9.11 -6.11 0.82
CA ILE A 92 7.86 -5.72 0.15
C ILE A 92 6.92 -6.90 0.09
N GLY A 93 5.71 -6.78 0.66
CA GLY A 93 4.67 -7.79 0.56
C GLY A 93 3.91 -7.70 -0.77
N ILE A 94 3.91 -8.79 -1.54
CA ILE A 94 3.25 -8.87 -2.85
C ILE A 94 2.29 -10.04 -2.89
N GLY A 95 1.05 -9.79 -3.34
CA GLY A 95 0.06 -10.84 -3.54
C GLY A 95 0.47 -11.80 -4.67
N ASN A 96 0.30 -13.11 -4.45
CA ASN A 96 0.64 -14.15 -5.43
C ASN A 96 -0.14 -14.05 -6.75
N ASN A 97 -1.28 -13.35 -6.77
CA ASN A 97 -2.05 -13.08 -7.98
C ASN A 97 -1.31 -12.23 -9.03
N LEU A 98 -0.27 -11.48 -8.61
CA LEU A 98 0.54 -10.65 -9.51
C LEU A 98 1.63 -11.44 -10.26
N PHE A 99 1.84 -12.70 -9.92
CA PHE A 99 2.81 -13.56 -10.60
C PHE A 99 2.19 -14.21 -11.82
N ALA A 100 2.05 -13.44 -12.90
CA ALA A 100 1.58 -13.98 -14.18
C ALA A 100 2.50 -15.08 -14.72
N TYR A 101 3.82 -14.95 -14.47
CA TYR A 101 4.87 -15.88 -14.91
C TYR A 101 5.86 -16.17 -13.78
N LYS A 102 6.40 -17.39 -13.72
CA LYS A 102 7.37 -17.82 -12.69
C LYS A 102 8.63 -16.96 -12.63
N TRP A 103 9.12 -16.47 -13.77
CA TRP A 103 10.30 -15.61 -13.80
C TRP A 103 10.07 -14.26 -13.12
N ILE A 104 8.83 -13.72 -13.17
CA ILE A 104 8.46 -12.51 -12.43
C ILE A 104 8.55 -12.77 -10.92
N GLU A 105 8.02 -13.88 -10.45
CA GLU A 105 8.12 -14.27 -9.03
C GLU A 105 9.59 -14.32 -8.58
N VAL A 106 10.45 -14.98 -9.37
CA VAL A 106 11.88 -15.07 -9.07
C VAL A 106 12.51 -13.67 -8.99
N LEU A 107 12.25 -12.82 -9.97
CA LEU A 107 12.80 -11.46 -10.04
C LEU A 107 12.38 -10.60 -8.83
N VAL A 108 11.09 -10.62 -8.47
CA VAL A 108 10.58 -9.85 -7.32
C VAL A 108 11.12 -10.38 -5.99
N ARG A 109 11.22 -11.71 -5.82
CA ARG A 109 11.82 -12.30 -4.60
C ARG A 109 13.30 -11.93 -4.44
N PHE A 110 14.05 -11.83 -5.53
CA PHE A 110 15.40 -11.26 -5.50
C PHE A 110 15.42 -9.80 -5.07
N ASN A 111 14.34 -9.06 -5.34
CA ASN A 111 14.21 -7.65 -4.95
C ASN A 111 13.59 -7.46 -3.55
N ARG A 112 13.83 -8.38 -2.63
CA ARG A 112 13.32 -8.40 -1.24
C ARG A 112 11.79 -8.47 -1.13
N CYS A 113 11.10 -8.95 -2.16
CA CYS A 113 9.68 -9.16 -2.06
C CYS A 113 9.38 -10.52 -1.45
N PHE A 114 8.40 -10.55 -0.55
CA PHE A 114 7.82 -11.78 -0.01
C PHE A 114 6.39 -11.96 -0.50
N VAL A 115 5.93 -13.20 -0.49
CA VAL A 115 4.65 -13.56 -1.10
C VAL A 115 3.54 -13.56 -0.06
N VAL A 116 2.49 -12.80 -0.31
CA VAL A 116 1.22 -12.87 0.40
C VAL A 116 0.30 -13.81 -0.37
N LYS A 117 0.12 -15.04 0.16
CA LYS A 117 -0.69 -16.07 -0.51
C LYS A 117 -2.19 -15.76 -0.37
N ARG A 118 -2.91 -15.83 -1.48
CA ARG A 118 -4.36 -15.61 -1.60
C ARG A 118 -5.02 -16.79 -2.28
N GLY A 119 -6.36 -16.90 -2.16
CA GLY A 119 -7.14 -17.79 -3.01
C GLY A 119 -7.12 -19.26 -2.60
N ALA A 120 -7.09 -19.55 -1.30
CA ALA A 120 -7.30 -20.90 -0.76
C ALA A 120 -8.64 -20.94 0.01
N GLY A 121 -9.15 -22.12 0.33
CA GLY A 121 -10.29 -22.27 1.24
C GLY A 121 -9.96 -21.71 2.64
N ALA A 122 -10.97 -21.49 3.47
CA ALA A 122 -10.84 -20.78 4.77
C ALA A 122 -9.71 -21.31 5.66
N HIS A 123 -9.57 -22.65 5.76
CA HIS A 123 -8.50 -23.27 6.56
C HIS A 123 -7.11 -22.92 6.02
N ALA A 124 -6.90 -23.03 4.69
CA ALA A 124 -5.62 -22.71 4.07
C ALA A 124 -5.31 -21.21 4.11
N GLN A 125 -6.33 -20.34 4.08
CA GLN A 125 -6.16 -18.90 4.30
C GLN A 125 -5.64 -18.61 5.71
N LEU A 126 -6.22 -19.25 6.73
CA LEU A 126 -5.78 -19.09 8.12
C LEU A 126 -4.32 -19.55 8.32
N GLU A 127 -3.96 -20.71 7.77
CA GLU A 127 -2.58 -21.22 7.85
C GLU A 127 -1.59 -20.31 7.10
N ASN A 128 -1.96 -19.81 5.92
CA ASN A 128 -1.15 -18.82 5.19
C ASN A 128 -0.98 -17.51 5.99
N ALA A 129 -2.04 -17.05 6.66
CA ALA A 129 -2.01 -15.85 7.49
C ALA A 129 -1.11 -16.04 8.73
N LYS A 130 -1.21 -17.19 9.43
CA LYS A 130 -0.31 -17.53 10.54
C LYS A 130 1.16 -17.59 10.10
N GLN A 131 1.43 -18.24 8.97
CA GLN A 131 2.78 -18.31 8.41
C GLN A 131 3.32 -16.92 8.06
N LEU A 132 2.49 -16.05 7.49
CA LEU A 132 2.86 -14.69 7.14
C LEU A 132 3.11 -13.84 8.38
N SER A 133 2.22 -13.89 9.39
CA SER A 133 2.39 -13.19 10.66
C SER A 133 3.71 -13.57 11.34
N ALA A 134 3.98 -14.87 11.44
CA ALA A 134 5.24 -15.37 12.01
C ALA A 134 6.47 -14.91 11.20
N TYR A 135 6.39 -14.85 9.87
CA TYR A 135 7.48 -14.33 9.04
C TYR A 135 7.71 -12.84 9.24
N ILE A 136 6.66 -12.07 9.33
CA ILE A 136 6.72 -10.62 9.59
C ILE A 136 7.32 -10.36 10.97
N ARG A 137 6.87 -11.07 12.02
CA ARG A 137 7.49 -11.01 13.35
C ARG A 137 8.99 -11.30 13.29
N HIS A 138 9.38 -12.38 12.64
CA HIS A 138 10.79 -12.75 12.46
C HIS A 138 11.61 -11.63 11.78
N LEU A 139 11.07 -10.97 10.77
CA LEU A 139 11.74 -9.83 10.14
C LEU A 139 11.84 -8.63 11.08
N ARG A 140 10.78 -8.34 11.86
CA ARG A 140 10.74 -7.22 12.80
C ARG A 140 11.74 -7.42 13.95
N GLU A 141 11.84 -8.63 14.50
CA GLU A 141 12.84 -9.01 15.52
C GLU A 141 14.28 -8.79 15.04
N GLN A 142 14.52 -8.90 13.74
CA GLN A 142 15.80 -8.58 13.11
C GLN A 142 15.99 -7.09 12.78
N GLY A 143 15.08 -6.22 13.20
CA GLY A 143 15.11 -4.78 12.90
C GLY A 143 14.90 -4.46 11.41
N LYS A 144 14.25 -5.37 10.65
CA LYS A 144 14.00 -5.14 9.23
C LYS A 144 12.76 -4.28 9.03
N SER A 145 12.85 -3.35 8.08
CA SER A 145 11.69 -2.59 7.61
C SER A 145 10.87 -3.40 6.61
N ILE A 146 9.56 -3.21 6.65
CA ILE A 146 8.60 -3.92 5.81
C ILE A 146 7.68 -2.88 5.16
N TRP A 147 7.22 -3.14 3.95
CA TRP A 147 6.14 -2.41 3.29
C TRP A 147 4.99 -3.33 2.94
N LEU A 148 3.79 -2.90 3.25
CA LEU A 148 2.54 -3.50 2.80
C LEU A 148 1.46 -2.43 2.67
N ALA A 149 0.56 -2.60 1.69
CA ALA A 149 -0.62 -1.76 1.58
C ALA A 149 -1.64 -2.08 2.69
N GLN A 150 -2.38 -1.07 3.14
CA GLN A 150 -3.41 -1.19 4.19
C GLN A 150 -4.62 -2.05 3.80
N ARG A 151 -4.72 -2.43 2.55
CA ARG A 151 -5.84 -3.19 2.01
C ARG A 151 -5.44 -4.17 0.91
N GLU A 152 -6.31 -5.14 0.67
CA GLU A 152 -6.16 -6.02 -0.48
C GLU A 152 -6.54 -5.28 -1.76
N GLY A 153 -5.57 -5.10 -2.65
CA GLY A 153 -5.73 -4.38 -3.91
C GLY A 153 -5.92 -2.88 -3.74
N ARG A 154 -5.99 -2.18 -4.87
CA ARG A 154 -6.17 -0.71 -4.91
C ARG A 154 -7.62 -0.32 -4.62
N ALA A 155 -7.84 0.76 -3.89
CA ALA A 155 -9.16 1.40 -3.81
C ALA A 155 -9.55 1.91 -5.21
N LYS A 156 -10.73 1.49 -5.71
CA LYS A 156 -11.18 1.88 -7.05
C LYS A 156 -11.75 3.29 -7.05
N ASP A 157 -12.42 3.63 -5.98
CA ASP A 157 -13.05 4.91 -5.68
C ASP A 157 -12.13 5.88 -4.92
N SER A 158 -10.90 5.47 -4.66
CA SER A 158 -9.95 6.21 -3.78
C SER A 158 -10.45 6.46 -2.36
N ASN A 159 -11.47 5.73 -1.90
CA ASN A 159 -11.83 5.67 -0.49
C ASN A 159 -10.87 4.69 0.21
N ASP A 160 -9.77 5.22 0.68
CA ASP A 160 -8.65 4.44 1.22
C ASP A 160 -8.88 4.13 2.70
N LEU A 161 -9.55 3.01 2.99
CA LEU A 161 -9.76 2.51 4.34
C LEU A 161 -8.90 1.27 4.60
N THR A 162 -8.36 1.19 5.81
CA THR A 162 -7.62 0.02 6.29
C THR A 162 -8.56 -1.16 6.47
N GLN A 163 -8.21 -2.29 5.88
CA GLN A 163 -9.00 -3.52 6.05
C GLN A 163 -8.61 -4.24 7.34
N THR A 164 -9.57 -4.48 8.22
CA THR A 164 -9.39 -5.28 9.46
C THR A 164 -8.79 -6.65 9.18
N SER A 165 -9.16 -7.27 8.04
CA SER A 165 -8.60 -8.56 7.62
C SER A 165 -7.07 -8.51 7.36
N VAL A 166 -6.54 -7.37 6.88
CA VAL A 166 -5.09 -7.19 6.73
C VAL A 166 -4.44 -7.08 8.10
N LEU A 167 -5.01 -6.28 9.01
CA LEU A 167 -4.49 -6.13 10.36
C LEU A 167 -4.53 -7.46 11.12
N HIS A 168 -5.65 -8.18 11.04
CA HIS A 168 -5.79 -9.51 11.63
C HIS A 168 -4.70 -10.48 11.12
N MET A 169 -4.50 -10.53 9.81
CA MET A 169 -3.46 -11.37 9.19
C MET A 169 -2.05 -11.05 9.72
N LEU A 170 -1.77 -9.79 10.07
CA LEU A 170 -0.46 -9.35 10.54
C LEU A 170 -0.22 -9.64 12.03
N THR A 171 -1.27 -9.83 12.81
CA THR A 171 -1.23 -9.91 14.29
C THR A 171 -1.58 -11.29 14.86
N LEU A 172 -1.65 -12.34 14.01
CA LEU A 172 -2.01 -13.71 14.43
C LEU A 172 -0.93 -14.42 15.24
N ASP A 173 0.33 -13.96 15.21
CA ASP A 173 1.43 -14.59 15.91
C ASP A 173 1.71 -13.87 17.23
N GLY A 174 1.08 -14.34 18.32
CA GLY A 174 1.19 -13.81 19.68
C GLY A 174 -0.17 -13.73 20.38
N ASP A 175 -0.14 -13.56 21.71
CA ASP A 175 -1.32 -13.72 22.57
C ASP A 175 -2.10 -12.41 22.79
N ASP A 176 -1.46 -11.24 22.72
CA ASP A 176 -2.07 -9.93 22.91
C ASP A 176 -2.06 -9.14 21.60
N PHE A 177 -3.25 -8.72 21.16
CA PHE A 177 -3.42 -8.00 19.91
C PHE A 177 -2.67 -6.67 19.88
N PHE A 178 -2.79 -5.85 20.93
CA PHE A 178 -2.14 -4.53 20.96
C PHE A 178 -0.62 -4.64 21.02
N GLU A 179 -0.09 -5.62 21.77
CA GLU A 179 1.36 -5.86 21.81
C GLU A 179 1.88 -6.38 20.44
N ASN A 180 1.08 -7.18 19.73
CA ASN A 180 1.39 -7.59 18.37
C ASN A 180 1.43 -6.40 17.41
N VAL A 181 0.46 -5.46 17.52
CA VAL A 181 0.45 -4.21 16.73
C VAL A 181 1.66 -3.36 17.07
N LYS A 182 1.99 -3.17 18.35
CA LYS A 182 3.16 -2.40 18.78
C LYS A 182 4.47 -2.98 18.28
N MET A 183 4.60 -4.31 18.31
CA MET A 183 5.78 -5.02 17.79
C MET A 183 5.99 -4.74 16.29
N LEU A 184 4.93 -4.57 15.51
CA LEU A 184 5.04 -4.20 14.11
C LEU A 184 5.69 -2.83 13.93
N ASN A 185 5.51 -1.90 14.85
CA ASN A 185 5.95 -0.50 14.73
C ASN A 185 5.42 0.11 13.42
N ILE A 186 4.10 0.19 13.29
CA ILE A 186 3.45 0.69 12.07
C ILE A 186 3.68 2.19 11.96
N CYS A 187 4.35 2.58 10.89
CA CYS A 187 4.52 3.98 10.48
C CYS A 187 3.68 4.18 9.20
N PRO A 188 2.50 4.77 9.30
CA PRO A 188 1.66 5.04 8.14
C PRO A 188 2.36 5.97 7.15
N VAL A 189 2.16 5.71 5.85
CA VAL A 189 2.68 6.56 4.78
C VAL A 189 1.55 6.87 3.82
N SER A 190 1.22 8.13 3.70
CA SER A 190 0.25 8.60 2.72
C SER A 190 0.91 8.70 1.35
N ILE A 191 0.23 8.20 0.33
CA ILE A 191 0.63 8.31 -1.08
C ILE A 191 -0.43 9.13 -1.80
N THR A 192 -0.04 10.26 -2.34
CA THR A 192 -0.91 11.11 -3.16
C THR A 192 -0.35 11.27 -4.55
N TYR A 193 -1.15 10.95 -5.54
CA TYR A 193 -0.92 11.28 -6.94
C TYR A 193 -1.86 12.41 -7.34
N GLU A 194 -1.35 13.44 -8.01
CA GLU A 194 -2.19 14.53 -8.55
C GLU A 194 -3.21 13.97 -9.55
N PHE A 195 -2.77 13.03 -10.41
CA PHE A 195 -3.60 12.30 -11.36
C PHE A 195 -3.37 10.79 -11.21
N ASP A 196 -4.45 10.02 -11.21
CA ASP A 196 -4.35 8.56 -11.22
C ASP A 196 -4.35 8.04 -12.67
N PRO A 197 -3.23 7.51 -13.17
CA PRO A 197 -3.16 7.05 -14.55
C PRO A 197 -4.11 5.90 -14.89
N CYS A 198 -4.58 5.18 -13.87
CA CYS A 198 -5.50 4.04 -14.00
C CYS A 198 -6.96 4.41 -13.69
N ASP A 199 -7.32 5.68 -13.53
CA ASP A 199 -8.66 6.12 -13.15
C ASP A 199 -9.75 5.57 -14.08
N TYR A 200 -9.58 5.71 -15.39
CA TYR A 200 -10.53 5.19 -16.38
C TYR A 200 -10.66 3.65 -16.34
N LEU A 201 -9.57 2.93 -16.07
CA LEU A 201 -9.60 1.47 -15.90
C LEU A 201 -10.33 1.07 -14.61
N LYS A 202 -10.17 1.87 -13.54
CA LYS A 202 -10.87 1.66 -12.28
C LYS A 202 -12.36 1.92 -12.43
N ALA A 203 -12.75 3.03 -13.10
CA ALA A 203 -14.15 3.35 -13.39
C ALA A 203 -14.81 2.26 -14.24
N ALA A 204 -14.14 1.81 -15.31
CA ALA A 204 -14.58 0.71 -16.14
C ALA A 204 -14.82 -0.59 -15.35
N GLU A 205 -13.87 -0.95 -14.46
CA GLU A 205 -14.00 -2.10 -13.56
C GLU A 205 -15.22 -1.97 -12.63
N MET A 206 -15.51 -0.77 -12.13
CA MET A 206 -16.67 -0.52 -11.26
C MET A 206 -17.97 -0.75 -12.01
N GLN A 207 -18.10 -0.25 -13.25
CA GLN A 207 -19.30 -0.52 -14.06
C GLN A 207 -19.43 -2.00 -14.40
N LEU A 208 -18.36 -2.64 -14.86
CA LEU A 208 -18.40 -4.07 -15.23
C LEU A 208 -18.83 -4.95 -14.04
N LYS A 209 -18.41 -4.62 -12.82
CA LYS A 209 -18.84 -5.31 -11.59
C LYS A 209 -20.27 -4.99 -11.18
N ARG A 210 -20.72 -3.74 -11.38
CA ARG A 210 -22.12 -3.33 -11.16
C ARG A 210 -23.06 -4.14 -12.07
N ASP A 211 -22.72 -4.19 -13.36
CA ASP A 211 -23.56 -4.81 -14.38
C ASP A 211 -23.50 -6.34 -14.32
N ASN A 212 -22.36 -6.90 -13.88
CA ASN A 212 -22.18 -8.34 -13.70
C ASN A 212 -21.39 -8.63 -12.40
N PRO A 213 -22.05 -8.97 -11.27
CA PRO A 213 -21.37 -9.30 -10.01
C PRO A 213 -20.41 -10.50 -10.09
N ARG A 214 -20.55 -11.35 -11.13
CA ARG A 214 -19.65 -12.48 -11.38
C ARG A 214 -18.43 -12.08 -12.21
N TRP A 215 -18.39 -10.88 -12.75
CA TRP A 215 -17.24 -10.41 -13.51
C TRP A 215 -15.96 -10.43 -12.66
N ARG A 216 -14.87 -10.87 -13.25
CA ARG A 216 -13.56 -10.92 -12.60
C ARG A 216 -12.49 -10.44 -13.57
N LYS A 217 -11.55 -9.72 -13.05
CA LYS A 217 -10.34 -9.34 -13.78
C LYS A 217 -9.56 -10.56 -14.26
N THR A 218 -9.02 -10.46 -15.45
CA THR A 218 -8.06 -11.41 -16.00
C THR A 218 -6.62 -11.00 -15.67
N LYS A 219 -5.68 -11.93 -15.85
CA LYS A 219 -4.24 -11.61 -15.75
C LYS A 219 -3.79 -10.55 -16.76
N LYS A 220 -4.44 -10.48 -17.94
CA LYS A 220 -4.15 -9.47 -18.96
C LYS A 220 -4.55 -8.07 -18.47
N ASP A 221 -5.68 -7.94 -17.79
CA ASP A 221 -6.15 -6.67 -17.22
C ASP A 221 -5.19 -6.17 -16.13
N ASP A 222 -4.64 -7.07 -15.32
CA ASP A 222 -3.63 -6.71 -14.32
C ASP A 222 -2.33 -6.24 -14.98
N VAL A 223 -1.83 -6.94 -16.00
CA VAL A 223 -0.65 -6.51 -16.78
C VAL A 223 -0.90 -5.18 -17.49
N HIS A 224 -2.09 -4.99 -18.06
CA HIS A 224 -2.48 -3.71 -18.67
C HIS A 224 -2.51 -2.58 -17.64
N SER A 225 -3.08 -2.83 -16.46
CA SER A 225 -3.09 -1.85 -15.35
C SER A 225 -1.67 -1.51 -14.86
N MET A 226 -0.76 -2.50 -14.76
CA MET A 226 0.64 -2.25 -14.41
C MET A 226 1.33 -1.37 -15.45
N HIS A 227 1.16 -1.69 -16.74
CA HIS A 227 1.74 -0.93 -17.84
C HIS A 227 1.22 0.51 -17.86
N THR A 228 -0.10 0.70 -17.71
CA THR A 228 -0.73 2.02 -17.64
C THR A 228 -0.24 2.80 -16.41
N GLY A 229 -0.16 2.14 -15.25
CA GLY A 229 0.37 2.74 -14.03
C GLY A 229 1.82 3.20 -14.15
N ILE A 230 2.69 2.39 -14.78
CA ILE A 230 4.09 2.75 -14.98
C ILE A 230 4.23 3.94 -15.95
N ARG A 231 3.52 3.94 -17.08
CA ARG A 231 3.71 4.90 -18.18
C ARG A 231 2.82 6.12 -18.14
N GLY A 232 1.70 6.06 -17.45
CA GLY A 232 0.72 7.15 -17.43
C GLY A 232 1.20 8.33 -16.59
N GLU A 233 0.74 9.52 -16.97
CA GLU A 233 1.04 10.75 -16.26
C GLU A 233 0.39 10.76 -14.87
N LYS A 234 1.12 11.27 -13.86
CA LYS A 234 0.68 11.32 -12.45
C LYS A 234 0.73 12.72 -11.85
N GLY A 235 1.24 13.72 -12.62
CA GLY A 235 1.48 15.05 -12.07
C GLY A 235 2.48 15.01 -10.92
N HIS A 236 2.21 15.71 -9.84
CA HIS A 236 3.02 15.63 -8.62
C HIS A 236 2.67 14.35 -7.85
N VAL A 237 3.70 13.74 -7.25
CA VAL A 237 3.57 12.57 -6.40
C VAL A 237 4.20 12.85 -5.04
N VAL A 238 3.43 12.69 -3.98
CA VAL A 238 3.91 12.93 -2.61
C VAL A 238 3.76 11.68 -1.77
N TYR A 239 4.86 11.27 -1.16
CA TYR A 239 4.92 10.28 -0.08
C TYR A 239 5.12 11.03 1.23
N ARG A 240 4.19 10.91 2.17
CA ARG A 240 4.29 11.60 3.45
C ARG A 240 4.37 10.61 4.59
N LEU A 241 5.54 10.57 5.26
CA LEU A 241 5.77 9.74 6.43
C LEU A 241 5.06 10.35 7.65
N THR A 242 4.50 9.50 8.49
CA THR A 242 3.92 9.90 9.78
C THR A 242 4.66 9.19 10.92
N PRO A 243 4.54 9.67 12.18
CA PRO A 243 5.05 8.96 13.34
C PRO A 243 4.47 7.55 13.45
N SER A 244 5.14 6.68 14.21
CA SER A 244 4.58 5.39 14.58
C SER A 244 3.25 5.56 15.30
N ILE A 245 2.26 4.73 14.95
CA ILE A 245 0.97 4.71 15.66
C ILE A 245 1.11 4.27 17.13
N ASN A 246 2.25 3.69 17.51
CA ASN A 246 2.49 3.23 18.88
C ASN A 246 2.36 4.37 19.89
N HIS A 247 2.76 5.60 19.53
CA HIS A 247 2.62 6.77 20.41
C HIS A 247 1.15 7.08 20.75
N GLU A 248 0.29 7.04 19.72
CA GLU A 248 -1.14 7.30 19.90
C GLU A 248 -1.83 6.10 20.57
N LEU A 249 -1.42 4.89 20.22
CA LEU A 249 -1.94 3.65 20.80
C LEU A 249 -1.63 3.57 22.31
N ASP A 250 -0.40 3.91 22.71
CA ASP A 250 -0.01 3.96 24.12
C ASP A 250 -0.82 5.00 24.91
N ALA A 251 -1.01 6.19 24.34
CA ALA A 251 -1.82 7.24 24.94
C ALA A 251 -3.30 6.81 25.07
N MET A 252 -3.86 6.19 24.04
CA MET A 252 -5.24 5.66 24.04
C MET A 252 -5.42 4.60 25.12
N LEU A 253 -4.53 3.62 25.20
CA LEU A 253 -4.61 2.53 26.19
C LEU A 253 -4.34 3.01 27.63
N ALA A 254 -3.57 4.08 27.81
CA ALA A 254 -3.37 4.69 29.13
C ALA A 254 -4.62 5.42 29.62
N GLN A 255 -5.38 6.06 28.71
CA GLN A 255 -6.62 6.77 29.01
C GLN A 255 -7.82 5.82 29.12
N HIS A 256 -7.82 4.73 28.35
CA HIS A 256 -8.91 3.79 28.17
C HIS A 256 -8.40 2.34 28.25
N PRO A 257 -7.95 1.88 29.44
CA PRO A 257 -7.43 0.51 29.61
C PRO A 257 -8.49 -0.56 29.27
N GLU A 258 -9.78 -0.23 29.41
CA GLU A 258 -10.90 -1.07 29.06
C GLU A 258 -10.94 -1.51 27.58
N TYR A 259 -10.26 -0.81 26.70
CA TYR A 259 -10.15 -1.20 25.29
C TYR A 259 -9.44 -2.54 25.06
N ARG A 260 -8.67 -3.01 26.03
CA ARG A 260 -8.09 -4.36 25.99
C ARG A 260 -9.14 -5.48 26.23
N GLU A 261 -10.28 -5.15 26.81
CA GLU A 261 -11.32 -6.09 27.16
C GLU A 261 -12.47 -6.14 26.16
N VAL A 262 -12.53 -5.18 25.22
CA VAL A 262 -13.56 -5.20 24.15
C VAL A 262 -13.28 -6.34 23.15
N PRO A 263 -14.31 -6.79 22.39
CA PRO A 263 -14.12 -7.81 21.37
C PRO A 263 -12.99 -7.46 20.37
N LEU A 264 -12.26 -8.48 19.91
CA LEU A 264 -11.10 -8.29 19.00
C LEU A 264 -11.46 -7.48 17.75
N HIS A 265 -12.70 -7.62 17.23
CA HIS A 265 -13.14 -6.83 16.08
C HIS A 265 -13.13 -5.33 16.39
N ASP A 266 -13.64 -4.93 17.56
CA ASP A 266 -13.68 -3.53 17.98
C ASP A 266 -12.27 -2.98 18.23
N GLN A 267 -11.37 -3.81 18.80
CA GLN A 267 -9.95 -3.45 18.93
C GLN A 267 -9.30 -3.20 17.56
N MET A 268 -9.57 -4.06 16.58
CA MET A 268 -9.04 -3.89 15.21
C MET A 268 -9.60 -2.63 14.55
N ASP A 269 -10.87 -2.32 14.71
CA ASP A 269 -11.50 -1.13 14.14
C ASP A 269 -10.86 0.16 14.69
N GLN A 270 -10.55 0.21 16.00
CA GLN A 270 -9.85 1.33 16.61
C GLN A 270 -8.46 1.53 16.01
N VAL A 271 -7.68 0.46 15.86
CA VAL A 271 -6.35 0.54 15.26
C VAL A 271 -6.43 0.94 13.78
N CYS A 272 -7.39 0.39 13.04
CA CYS A 272 -7.64 0.80 11.65
C CYS A 272 -7.97 2.29 11.55
N ALA A 273 -8.83 2.81 12.45
CA ALA A 273 -9.17 4.23 12.48
C ALA A 273 -7.97 5.14 12.77
N ILE A 274 -7.05 4.71 13.64
CA ILE A 274 -5.79 5.43 13.87
C ILE A 274 -4.95 5.46 12.59
N ILE A 275 -4.75 4.32 11.94
CA ILE A 275 -3.97 4.22 10.70
C ILE A 275 -4.59 5.10 9.60
N ASP A 276 -5.91 5.02 9.41
CA ASP A 276 -6.64 5.78 8.41
C ASP A 276 -6.51 7.29 8.65
N ARG A 277 -6.64 7.74 9.89
CA ARG A 277 -6.46 9.15 10.27
C ARG A 277 -5.06 9.66 9.92
N HIS A 278 -4.01 8.90 10.20
CA HIS A 278 -2.64 9.25 9.82
C HIS A 278 -2.47 9.35 8.29
N ILE A 279 -3.00 8.38 7.55
CA ILE A 279 -2.91 8.36 6.08
C ILE A 279 -3.71 9.53 5.48
N HIS A 280 -4.95 9.74 5.93
CA HIS A 280 -5.82 10.77 5.40
C HIS A 280 -5.31 12.19 5.70
N ARG A 281 -4.80 12.45 6.91
CA ARG A 281 -4.13 13.71 7.25
C ARG A 281 -2.86 13.96 6.42
N GLY A 282 -2.25 12.89 5.94
CA GLY A 282 -1.05 12.96 5.12
C GLY A 282 -1.31 13.26 3.64
N TYR A 283 -2.54 13.35 3.17
CA TYR A 283 -2.81 13.65 1.77
C TYR A 283 -2.34 15.05 1.37
N GLU A 284 -1.79 15.16 0.16
CA GLU A 284 -1.58 16.43 -0.51
C GLU A 284 -2.85 16.81 -1.25
N MET A 285 -3.37 18.02 -0.99
CA MET A 285 -4.56 18.53 -1.65
C MET A 285 -4.17 19.38 -2.85
N TYR A 286 -4.69 19.01 -4.03
CA TYR A 286 -4.47 19.75 -5.26
C TYR A 286 -5.73 20.55 -5.60
N GLU A 287 -5.53 21.85 -5.85
CA GLU A 287 -6.61 22.68 -6.38
C GLU A 287 -6.97 22.22 -7.79
N ARG A 288 -8.25 22.03 -8.03
CA ARG A 288 -8.79 21.64 -9.32
C ARG A 288 -9.19 22.89 -10.08
N GLY A 289 -8.39 23.23 -11.10
CA GLY A 289 -8.68 24.36 -11.99
C GLY A 289 -9.90 24.11 -12.89
N THR A 290 -10.24 25.11 -13.68
CA THR A 290 -11.36 25.08 -14.67
C THR A 290 -11.21 23.96 -15.71
N ASP A 291 -9.99 23.46 -15.93
CA ASP A 291 -9.70 22.43 -16.92
C ASP A 291 -9.96 21.00 -16.39
N PHE A 292 -10.38 20.85 -15.12
CA PHE A 292 -10.58 19.53 -14.53
C PHE A 292 -11.75 18.78 -15.17
N ASP A 293 -12.80 19.47 -15.55
CA ASP A 293 -13.93 18.86 -16.25
C ASP A 293 -13.49 18.33 -17.63
N ALA A 294 -12.67 19.08 -18.35
CA ALA A 294 -12.09 18.63 -19.61
C ALA A 294 -11.17 17.42 -19.42
N TYR A 295 -10.42 17.38 -18.32
CA TYR A 295 -9.64 16.19 -17.94
C TYR A 295 -10.56 14.98 -17.74
N ILE A 296 -11.64 15.08 -16.95
CA ILE A 296 -12.60 13.99 -16.71
C ILE A 296 -13.20 13.49 -18.04
N GLU A 297 -13.61 14.39 -18.93
CA GLU A 297 -14.15 14.00 -20.25
C GLU A 297 -13.09 13.27 -21.10
N SER A 298 -11.84 13.70 -21.04
CA SER A 298 -10.73 12.99 -21.71
C SER A 298 -10.53 11.56 -21.17
N ARG A 299 -10.71 11.37 -19.86
CA ARG A 299 -10.61 10.04 -19.23
C ARG A 299 -11.81 9.16 -19.58
N LEU A 300 -13.00 9.74 -19.61
CA LEU A 300 -14.23 9.08 -20.02
C LEU A 300 -14.13 8.56 -21.47
N ALA A 301 -13.53 9.34 -22.37
CA ALA A 301 -13.30 8.95 -23.76
C ALA A 301 -12.41 7.73 -23.94
N LEU A 302 -11.50 7.44 -22.96
CA LEU A 302 -10.63 6.25 -22.99
C LEU A 302 -11.34 4.97 -22.58
N ILE A 303 -12.56 5.04 -22.04
CA ILE A 303 -13.29 3.87 -21.58
C ILE A 303 -14.00 3.22 -22.75
N ASP A 304 -13.58 2.02 -23.11
CA ASP A 304 -14.20 1.17 -24.14
C ASP A 304 -14.68 -0.14 -23.49
N ILE A 305 -15.96 -0.18 -23.12
CA ILE A 305 -16.65 -1.32 -22.52
C ILE A 305 -18.05 -1.50 -23.09
N PRO A 306 -18.60 -2.71 -23.08
CA PRO A 306 -20.00 -2.94 -23.49
C PRO A 306 -20.98 -2.15 -22.62
N ASN A 307 -22.05 -1.66 -23.23
CA ASN A 307 -23.13 -0.93 -22.56
C ASN A 307 -22.62 0.23 -21.68
N LYS A 308 -21.68 1.00 -22.20
CA LYS A 308 -21.05 2.13 -21.52
C LYS A 308 -22.09 3.11 -20.98
N ASP A 309 -22.13 3.24 -19.66
CA ASP A 309 -22.98 4.20 -18.93
C ASP A 309 -22.15 5.44 -18.58
N GLU A 310 -22.17 6.42 -19.46
CA GLU A 310 -21.32 7.62 -19.32
C GLU A 310 -21.64 8.43 -18.06
N ALA A 311 -22.90 8.48 -17.63
CA ALA A 311 -23.29 9.21 -16.44
C ALA A 311 -22.67 8.57 -15.18
N PHE A 312 -22.80 7.25 -15.06
CA PHE A 312 -22.19 6.48 -13.96
C PHE A 312 -20.65 6.60 -13.98
N LEU A 313 -20.02 6.42 -15.13
CA LEU A 313 -18.58 6.47 -15.25
C LEU A 313 -18.01 7.84 -14.91
N ARG A 314 -18.68 8.91 -15.36
CA ARG A 314 -18.32 10.29 -15.01
C ARG A 314 -18.44 10.52 -13.51
N GLU A 315 -19.53 10.09 -12.88
CA GLU A 315 -19.69 10.13 -11.42
C GLU A 315 -18.53 9.43 -10.71
N LYS A 316 -18.17 8.21 -11.15
CA LYS A 316 -17.07 7.44 -10.52
C LYS A 316 -15.69 8.06 -10.73
N LEU A 317 -15.46 8.71 -11.86
CA LEU A 317 -14.24 9.48 -12.08
C LEU A 317 -14.15 10.66 -11.11
N TYR A 318 -15.22 11.45 -10.94
CA TYR A 318 -15.25 12.54 -9.94
C TYR A 318 -15.09 12.02 -8.51
N GLU A 319 -15.76 10.93 -8.16
CA GLU A 319 -15.69 10.29 -6.84
C GLU A 319 -14.26 9.94 -6.46
N MET A 320 -13.48 9.34 -7.38
CA MET A 320 -12.07 8.99 -7.14
C MET A 320 -11.19 10.18 -6.74
N TYR A 321 -11.52 11.37 -7.23
CA TYR A 321 -10.77 12.57 -6.91
C TYR A 321 -11.35 13.35 -5.72
N ASN A 322 -12.62 13.14 -5.38
CA ASN A 322 -13.29 13.82 -4.27
C ASN A 322 -13.13 13.05 -2.94
N ASN A 323 -13.10 11.70 -2.96
CA ASN A 323 -12.98 10.90 -1.75
C ASN A 323 -11.74 11.23 -0.92
N PRO A 324 -10.53 11.45 -1.50
CA PRO A 324 -9.38 11.90 -0.73
C PRO A 324 -9.61 13.24 -0.01
N VAL A 325 -10.35 14.18 -0.64
CA VAL A 325 -10.67 15.48 -0.04
C VAL A 325 -11.65 15.31 1.12
N ILE A 326 -12.66 14.45 0.95
CA ILE A 326 -13.62 14.13 2.01
C ILE A 326 -12.91 13.46 3.19
N ASN A 327 -12.08 12.46 2.93
CA ASN A 327 -11.34 11.74 3.96
C ASN A 327 -10.34 12.65 4.70
N TYR A 328 -9.65 13.54 3.96
CA TYR A 328 -8.76 14.54 4.56
C TYR A 328 -9.52 15.44 5.53
N LYS A 329 -10.67 15.99 5.13
CA LYS A 329 -11.48 16.85 6.01
C LYS A 329 -11.94 16.12 7.25
N LYS A 330 -12.52 14.92 7.10
CA LYS A 330 -12.96 14.09 8.23
C LYS A 330 -11.82 13.74 9.20
N ALA A 331 -10.60 13.61 8.74
CA ALA A 331 -9.46 13.27 9.59
C ALA A 331 -9.01 14.43 10.49
N TYR A 332 -9.50 15.66 10.27
CA TYR A 332 -9.26 16.84 11.11
C TYR A 332 -10.46 17.25 11.96
N GLU A 333 -11.62 16.63 11.78
CA GLU A 333 -12.78 16.72 12.66
C GLU A 333 -12.59 15.85 13.91
#